data_9dba789374543f60515b05d1ef09ee43
#
_entry.id   9dba789374543f60515b05d1ef09ee43
#
_cell.length_a   1.000
_cell.length_b   1.000
_cell.length_c   1.000
_cell.angle_alpha   90.00
_cell.angle_beta   90.00
_cell.angle_gamma   90.00
#
_symmetry.space_group_name_H-M   'P 1'
#
loop_
_entity.id
_entity.type
_entity.pdbx_description
1 polymer ?
#
loop_
_entity_poly.entity_id
_entity_poly.type
_entity_poly.pdbx_seq_one_letter_code
_entity_poly.pdbx_strand_id
1 'polypeptide(L)'
;LAVDADNTLWKGILSEDGEKNLIPYAAFQRGLLDLRAQGVTLVLLSKNDPFEFRADMPLKTADFAACGVNWAPKAGNLVDICRELNLSTDSVVFVDDNPCEREQMKAHLPEVTVPPFAPPPDAQLLRRLREYFFAAFGKTEEDRLRAADYAARRLAPSPGRYASADDYLEDLDLRVVPGRAAEKDLDRLAQMAGKTNQFNATTRRRTRAEFEVLLTDPSKAVFVFRTSDKFSEQGIVCYVIVDLPARHATDFVMSCRAMGRTLEYFVYRYLTDTLGFAPVLDYVPTAKNKPFRDFLEGGKQRPSHYKI
;
A
#
# COMPACT_ATOMS: atom_id res chain seq x y z
N LEU A 1 3.10 -2.66 -8.53
CA LEU A 1 3.73 -2.94 -9.82
C LEU A 1 3.23 -1.92 -10.84
N ALA A 2 4.09 -1.06 -11.34
CA ALA A 2 3.83 -0.14 -12.43
C ALA A 2 4.30 -0.78 -13.74
N VAL A 3 3.44 -0.80 -14.75
CA VAL A 3 3.74 -1.40 -16.06
C VAL A 3 3.41 -0.43 -17.20
N ASP A 4 4.24 -0.43 -18.22
CA ASP A 4 3.94 0.21 -19.49
C ASP A 4 2.97 -0.63 -20.31
N ALA A 5 2.46 -0.08 -21.44
CA ALA A 5 1.52 -0.74 -22.33
C ALA A 5 2.18 -1.29 -23.61
N ASP A 6 2.67 -0.39 -24.48
CA ASP A 6 3.22 -0.73 -25.78
C ASP A 6 4.47 -1.60 -25.67
N ASN A 7 4.57 -2.67 -26.46
CA ASN A 7 5.62 -3.67 -26.40
C ASN A 7 5.85 -4.31 -25.02
N THR A 8 5.05 -3.94 -24.00
CA THR A 8 5.09 -4.48 -22.62
C THR A 8 3.89 -5.38 -22.33
N LEU A 9 2.67 -4.93 -22.59
CA LEU A 9 1.43 -5.73 -22.43
C LEU A 9 0.99 -6.38 -23.75
N TRP A 10 1.41 -5.84 -24.86
CA TRP A 10 1.20 -6.36 -26.21
C TRP A 10 2.39 -6.03 -27.10
N LYS A 11 2.51 -6.72 -28.24
CA LYS A 11 3.43 -6.36 -29.31
C LYS A 11 2.77 -5.28 -30.15
N GLY A 12 3.52 -4.21 -30.41
CA GLY A 12 3.09 -3.08 -31.24
C GLY A 12 2.95 -1.79 -30.44
N ILE A 13 2.80 -0.69 -31.16
CA ILE A 13 2.62 0.67 -30.63
C ILE A 13 1.21 1.13 -31.01
N LEU A 14 0.39 1.42 -30.01
CA LEU A 14 -1.03 1.72 -30.21
C LEU A 14 -1.27 2.89 -31.17
N SER A 15 -0.50 3.96 -31.05
CA SER A 15 -0.62 5.17 -31.89
C SER A 15 -0.16 4.97 -33.33
N GLU A 16 0.71 3.98 -33.58
CA GLU A 16 1.28 3.71 -34.91
C GLU A 16 0.60 2.55 -35.64
N ASP A 17 0.43 1.43 -34.93
CA ASP A 17 -0.10 0.18 -35.50
C ASP A 17 -1.64 0.14 -35.48
N GLY A 18 -2.26 0.91 -34.61
CA GLY A 18 -3.69 0.88 -34.34
C GLY A 18 -4.14 -0.35 -33.54
N GLU A 19 -5.21 -0.20 -32.80
CA GLU A 19 -5.72 -1.18 -31.85
C GLU A 19 -5.87 -2.61 -32.39
N LYS A 20 -6.34 -2.74 -33.65
CA LYS A 20 -6.63 -4.04 -34.28
C LYS A 20 -5.38 -4.88 -34.56
N ASN A 21 -4.22 -4.24 -34.72
CA ASN A 21 -2.97 -4.88 -35.08
C ASN A 21 -2.10 -5.24 -33.88
N LEU A 22 -2.49 -4.82 -32.67
CA LEU A 22 -1.79 -5.18 -31.45
C LEU A 22 -1.94 -6.68 -31.17
N ILE A 23 -0.84 -7.34 -30.80
CA ILE A 23 -0.81 -8.76 -30.42
C ILE A 23 -0.62 -8.87 -28.91
N PRO A 24 -1.66 -9.24 -28.14
CA PRO A 24 -1.57 -9.31 -26.68
C PRO A 24 -0.52 -10.32 -26.22
N TYR A 25 0.30 -9.97 -25.24
CA TYR A 25 1.11 -10.91 -24.48
C TYR A 25 0.25 -11.58 -23.40
N ALA A 26 -0.73 -12.38 -23.85
CA ALA A 26 -1.80 -12.91 -23.00
C ALA A 26 -1.31 -13.73 -21.80
N ALA A 27 -0.20 -14.46 -21.93
CA ALA A 27 0.39 -15.22 -20.82
C ALA A 27 0.94 -14.27 -19.75
N PHE A 28 1.61 -13.20 -20.15
CA PHE A 28 2.11 -12.17 -19.22
C PHE A 28 0.97 -11.43 -18.55
N GLN A 29 -0.04 -11.01 -19.28
CA GLN A 29 -1.22 -10.34 -18.74
C GLN A 29 -1.93 -11.22 -17.68
N ARG A 30 -2.12 -12.52 -17.96
CA ARG A 30 -2.65 -13.46 -16.95
C ARG A 30 -1.77 -13.57 -15.72
N GLY A 31 -0.44 -13.60 -15.89
CA GLY A 31 0.50 -13.59 -14.79
C GLY A 31 0.41 -12.32 -13.91
N LEU A 32 0.12 -11.16 -14.52
CA LEU A 32 -0.14 -9.91 -13.78
C LEU A 32 -1.46 -9.99 -12.99
N LEU A 33 -2.52 -10.58 -13.57
CA LEU A 33 -3.78 -10.83 -12.85
C LEU A 33 -3.57 -11.79 -11.66
N ASP A 34 -2.73 -12.80 -11.82
CA ASP A 34 -2.35 -13.69 -10.72
C ASP A 34 -1.61 -12.94 -9.60
N LEU A 35 -0.69 -12.02 -9.94
CA LEU A 35 -0.03 -11.17 -8.96
C LEU A 35 -1.03 -10.25 -8.25
N ARG A 36 -1.96 -9.65 -9.01
CA ARG A 36 -3.03 -8.83 -8.46
C ARG A 36 -3.93 -9.62 -7.49
N ALA A 37 -4.34 -10.82 -7.86
CA ALA A 37 -5.12 -11.71 -6.99
C ALA A 37 -4.35 -12.10 -5.71
N GLN A 38 -3.04 -11.96 -5.72
CA GLN A 38 -2.16 -12.17 -4.56
C GLN A 38 -1.90 -10.89 -3.76
N GLY A 39 -2.56 -9.77 -4.10
CA GLY A 39 -2.46 -8.50 -3.39
C GLY A 39 -1.44 -7.51 -3.95
N VAL A 40 -0.85 -7.77 -5.12
CA VAL A 40 0.00 -6.78 -5.81
C VAL A 40 -0.90 -5.73 -6.46
N THR A 41 -0.69 -4.47 -6.10
CA THR A 41 -1.38 -3.34 -6.73
C THR A 41 -0.80 -3.11 -8.12
N LEU A 42 -1.62 -3.14 -9.16
CA LEU A 42 -1.22 -2.81 -10.54
C LEU A 42 -1.46 -1.34 -10.84
N VAL A 43 -0.51 -0.71 -11.50
CA VAL A 43 -0.58 0.68 -12.01
C VAL A 43 -0.18 0.66 -13.47
N LEU A 44 -0.94 1.34 -14.32
CA LEU A 44 -0.60 1.52 -15.75
C LEU A 44 0.10 2.87 -15.94
N LEU A 45 1.27 2.86 -16.59
CA LEU A 45 2.01 4.07 -16.94
C LEU A 45 2.36 4.02 -18.43
N SER A 46 1.65 4.76 -19.26
CA SER A 46 1.87 4.71 -20.70
C SER A 46 1.86 6.10 -21.33
N LYS A 47 2.76 6.32 -22.28
CA LYS A 47 2.78 7.51 -23.13
C LYS A 47 1.88 7.27 -24.33
N ASN A 48 0.59 7.42 -24.14
CA ASN A 48 -0.45 7.26 -25.13
C ASN A 48 -1.59 8.26 -24.87
N ASP A 49 -2.45 8.44 -25.83
CA ASP A 49 -3.77 8.99 -25.57
C ASP A 49 -4.61 7.98 -24.78
N PRO A 50 -5.62 8.41 -24.01
CA PRO A 50 -6.49 7.50 -23.26
C PRO A 50 -7.10 6.42 -24.17
N PHE A 51 -7.01 5.17 -23.72
CA PHE A 51 -7.51 4.00 -24.44
C PHE A 51 -8.20 3.01 -23.51
N GLU A 52 -8.97 2.10 -24.10
CA GLU A 52 -9.55 0.96 -23.41
C GLU A 52 -8.92 -0.36 -23.91
N PHE A 53 -8.82 -1.34 -23.00
CA PHE A 53 -8.31 -2.66 -23.38
C PHE A 53 -9.35 -3.41 -24.23
N ARG A 54 -8.91 -3.99 -25.34
CA ARG A 54 -9.78 -4.82 -26.20
C ARG A 54 -10.42 -5.98 -25.44
N ALA A 55 -11.57 -6.44 -25.91
CA ALA A 55 -12.33 -7.51 -25.27
C ALA A 55 -11.57 -8.85 -25.16
N ASP A 56 -10.69 -9.14 -26.13
CA ASP A 56 -9.86 -10.36 -26.18
C ASP A 56 -8.61 -10.32 -25.30
N MET A 57 -8.26 -9.18 -24.72
CA MET A 57 -7.12 -9.07 -23.80
C MET A 57 -7.53 -9.53 -22.41
N PRO A 58 -6.68 -10.32 -21.69
CA PRO A 58 -6.95 -10.72 -20.30
C PRO A 58 -7.11 -9.55 -19.36
N LEU A 59 -6.19 -8.56 -19.41
CA LEU A 59 -6.25 -7.34 -18.59
C LEU A 59 -7.29 -6.36 -19.13
N LYS A 60 -7.89 -5.62 -18.18
CA LYS A 60 -8.81 -4.51 -18.43
C LYS A 60 -8.36 -3.29 -17.64
N THR A 61 -8.81 -2.09 -18.04
CA THR A 61 -8.56 -0.84 -17.31
C THR A 61 -8.94 -0.94 -15.83
N ALA A 62 -10.03 -1.67 -15.53
CA ALA A 62 -10.51 -1.90 -14.16
C ALA A 62 -9.57 -2.76 -13.29
N ASP A 63 -8.60 -3.45 -13.87
CA ASP A 63 -7.63 -4.24 -13.12
C ASP A 63 -6.51 -3.40 -12.51
N PHE A 64 -6.35 -2.18 -12.95
CA PHE A 64 -5.36 -1.24 -12.44
C PHE A 64 -5.95 -0.37 -11.34
N ALA A 65 -5.23 -0.16 -10.25
CA ALA A 65 -5.62 0.74 -9.16
C ALA A 65 -5.58 2.21 -9.60
N ALA A 66 -4.64 2.55 -10.48
CA ALA A 66 -4.54 3.86 -11.11
C ALA A 66 -3.88 3.75 -12.49
N CYS A 67 -4.15 4.75 -13.36
CA CYS A 67 -3.61 4.83 -14.70
C CYS A 67 -3.04 6.23 -14.97
N GLY A 68 -1.76 6.29 -15.31
CA GLY A 68 -1.09 7.49 -15.84
C GLY A 68 -0.89 7.33 -17.36
N VAL A 69 -1.98 7.48 -18.14
CA VAL A 69 -1.97 7.38 -19.60
C VAL A 69 -2.01 8.80 -20.16
N ASN A 70 -0.86 9.33 -20.47
CA ASN A 70 -0.66 10.66 -21.04
C ASN A 70 0.79 10.82 -21.50
N TRP A 71 1.10 11.96 -22.14
CA TRP A 71 2.42 12.26 -22.70
C TRP A 71 3.41 12.88 -21.71
N ALA A 72 3.03 13.05 -20.43
CA ALA A 72 3.94 13.55 -19.40
C ALA A 72 5.01 12.51 -18.99
N PRO A 73 6.09 12.94 -18.34
CA PRO A 73 7.11 12.00 -17.84
C PRO A 73 6.52 10.95 -16.89
N LYS A 74 6.81 9.66 -17.14
CA LYS A 74 6.29 8.54 -16.33
C LYS A 74 6.69 8.61 -14.87
N ALA A 75 7.88 9.14 -14.55
CA ALA A 75 8.32 9.33 -13.17
C ALA A 75 7.43 10.32 -12.41
N GLY A 76 7.02 11.43 -13.04
CA GLY A 76 6.07 12.39 -12.47
C GLY A 76 4.70 11.75 -12.22
N ASN A 77 4.14 11.07 -13.23
CA ASN A 77 2.89 10.33 -13.09
C ASN A 77 2.95 9.30 -11.95
N LEU A 78 4.07 8.59 -11.81
CA LEU A 78 4.25 7.62 -10.73
C LEU A 78 4.22 8.27 -9.34
N VAL A 79 4.88 9.43 -9.17
CA VAL A 79 4.86 10.17 -7.90
C VAL A 79 3.45 10.57 -7.52
N ASP A 80 2.68 11.10 -8.47
CA ASP A 80 1.30 11.54 -8.23
C ASP A 80 0.38 10.36 -7.88
N ILE A 81 0.50 9.26 -8.62
CA ILE A 81 -0.23 8.01 -8.33
C ILE A 81 0.17 7.43 -6.97
N CYS A 82 1.45 7.41 -6.63
CA CYS A 82 1.89 6.94 -5.32
C CYS A 82 1.32 7.80 -4.18
N ARG A 83 1.22 9.11 -4.38
CA ARG A 83 0.59 10.03 -3.41
C ARG A 83 -0.91 9.74 -3.29
N GLU A 84 -1.62 9.57 -4.39
CA GLU A 84 -3.05 9.24 -4.42
C GLU A 84 -3.34 7.91 -3.70
N LEU A 85 -2.53 6.88 -3.96
CA LEU A 85 -2.68 5.55 -3.39
C LEU A 85 -2.06 5.39 -1.99
N ASN A 86 -1.46 6.45 -1.42
CA ASN A 86 -0.68 6.40 -0.18
C ASN A 86 0.41 5.32 -0.20
N LEU A 87 1.11 5.19 -1.32
CA LEU A 87 2.23 4.27 -1.50
C LEU A 87 3.55 5.03 -1.44
N SER A 88 4.60 4.38 -0.94
CA SER A 88 5.97 4.88 -1.08
C SER A 88 6.57 4.40 -2.40
N THR A 89 7.31 5.27 -3.10
CA THR A 89 7.97 4.94 -4.37
C THR A 89 8.97 3.79 -4.23
N ASP A 90 9.58 3.62 -3.03
CA ASP A 90 10.50 2.50 -2.73
C ASP A 90 9.81 1.12 -2.67
N SER A 91 8.48 1.08 -2.66
CA SER A 91 7.69 -0.15 -2.76
C SER A 91 7.28 -0.51 -4.20
N VAL A 92 7.70 0.31 -5.17
CA VAL A 92 7.30 0.14 -6.57
C VAL A 92 8.34 -0.64 -7.36
N VAL A 93 7.86 -1.56 -8.18
CA VAL A 93 8.61 -2.18 -9.27
C VAL A 93 8.05 -1.63 -10.58
N PHE A 94 8.91 -1.10 -11.46
CA PHE A 94 8.52 -0.52 -12.75
C PHE A 94 9.03 -1.37 -13.91
N VAL A 95 8.14 -1.77 -14.81
CA VAL A 95 8.42 -2.58 -15.99
C VAL A 95 8.05 -1.80 -17.25
N ASP A 96 9.02 -1.64 -18.15
CA ASP A 96 8.89 -0.87 -19.39
C ASP A 96 9.86 -1.45 -20.43
N ASP A 97 9.45 -1.59 -21.68
CA ASP A 97 10.30 -2.10 -22.77
C ASP A 97 11.35 -1.07 -23.18
N ASN A 98 11.02 0.23 -23.11
CA ASN A 98 11.87 1.32 -23.54
C ASN A 98 13.02 1.57 -22.57
N PRO A 99 14.29 1.36 -22.97
CA PRO A 99 15.44 1.61 -22.10
C PRO A 99 15.55 3.07 -21.66
N CYS A 100 15.13 4.05 -22.47
CA CYS A 100 15.15 5.45 -22.09
C CYS A 100 14.20 5.73 -20.92
N GLU A 101 12.98 5.17 -20.93
CA GLU A 101 12.02 5.33 -19.83
C GLU A 101 12.53 4.66 -18.55
N ARG A 102 13.17 3.49 -18.68
CA ARG A 102 13.79 2.83 -17.52
C ARG A 102 14.93 3.65 -16.91
N GLU A 103 15.81 4.23 -17.74
CA GLU A 103 16.91 5.07 -17.23
C GLU A 103 16.39 6.40 -16.66
N GLN A 104 15.37 7.01 -17.26
CA GLN A 104 14.72 8.19 -16.69
C GLN A 104 14.08 7.87 -15.33
N MET A 105 13.40 6.72 -15.20
CA MET A 105 12.83 6.28 -13.93
C MET A 105 13.91 6.16 -12.85
N LYS A 106 15.02 5.47 -13.15
CA LYS A 106 16.15 5.31 -12.21
C LYS A 106 16.80 6.63 -11.83
N ALA A 107 16.90 7.56 -12.79
CA ALA A 107 17.52 8.86 -12.55
C ALA A 107 16.67 9.77 -11.66
N HIS A 108 15.34 9.75 -11.83
CA HIS A 108 14.43 10.62 -11.07
C HIS A 108 13.95 9.98 -9.77
N LEU A 109 13.81 8.65 -9.73
CA LEU A 109 13.32 7.88 -8.61
C LEU A 109 14.23 6.67 -8.36
N PRO A 110 15.45 6.90 -7.83
CA PRO A 110 16.45 5.83 -7.66
C PRO A 110 16.02 4.73 -6.69
N GLU A 111 15.02 4.98 -5.85
CA GLU A 111 14.44 4.00 -4.94
C GLU A 111 13.46 3.03 -5.62
N VAL A 112 12.98 3.34 -6.83
CA VAL A 112 12.10 2.45 -7.61
C VAL A 112 12.91 1.28 -8.16
N THR A 113 12.42 0.07 -7.97
CA THR A 113 13.05 -1.12 -8.55
C THR A 113 12.69 -1.23 -10.03
N VAL A 114 13.71 -1.22 -10.90
CA VAL A 114 13.54 -1.33 -12.35
C VAL A 114 14.26 -2.59 -12.84
N PRO A 115 13.56 -3.75 -12.96
CA PRO A 115 14.16 -4.98 -13.45
C PRO A 115 14.58 -4.86 -14.92
N PRO A 116 15.63 -5.57 -15.35
CA PRO A 116 15.94 -5.70 -16.76
C PRO A 116 14.77 -6.38 -17.50
N PHE A 117 14.36 -5.77 -18.59
CA PHE A 117 13.29 -6.27 -19.43
C PHE A 117 13.59 -6.02 -20.92
N ALA A 118 13.25 -7.00 -21.73
CA ALA A 118 13.20 -6.89 -23.19
C ALA A 118 11.99 -7.69 -23.69
N PRO A 119 11.20 -7.15 -24.63
CA PRO A 119 10.06 -7.85 -25.20
C PRO A 119 10.48 -9.06 -26.06
N PRO A 120 9.70 -10.13 -26.13
CA PRO A 120 8.47 -10.35 -25.38
C PRO A 120 8.72 -10.69 -23.91
N PRO A 121 7.79 -10.33 -22.99
CA PRO A 121 7.91 -10.70 -21.59
C PRO A 121 7.85 -12.23 -21.43
N ASP A 122 8.78 -12.75 -20.65
CA ASP A 122 8.95 -14.19 -20.42
C ASP A 122 8.51 -14.65 -19.03
N ALA A 123 8.53 -15.97 -18.82
CA ALA A 123 8.22 -16.56 -17.51
C ALA A 123 9.26 -16.19 -16.43
N GLN A 124 10.49 -15.85 -16.82
CA GLN A 124 11.53 -15.42 -15.87
C GLN A 124 11.19 -14.04 -15.29
N LEU A 125 10.66 -13.13 -16.11
CA LEU A 125 10.22 -11.82 -15.62
C LEU A 125 9.12 -11.99 -14.56
N LEU A 126 8.09 -12.81 -14.84
CA LEU A 126 7.03 -13.09 -13.86
C LEU A 126 7.56 -13.73 -12.58
N ARG A 127 8.53 -14.63 -12.67
CA ARG A 127 9.18 -15.23 -11.49
C ARG A 127 9.92 -14.17 -10.68
N ARG A 128 10.73 -13.31 -11.32
CA ARG A 128 11.42 -12.21 -10.64
C ARG A 128 10.43 -11.25 -9.97
N LEU A 129 9.34 -10.89 -10.65
CA LEU A 129 8.30 -10.05 -10.06
C LEU A 129 7.69 -10.68 -8.81
N ARG A 130 7.42 -12.00 -8.82
CA ARG A 130 6.96 -12.73 -7.63
C ARG A 130 7.99 -12.70 -6.49
N GLU A 131 9.27 -12.87 -6.80
CA GLU A 131 10.35 -12.78 -5.82
C GLU A 131 10.41 -11.39 -5.19
N TYR A 132 10.34 -10.31 -5.96
CA TYR A 132 10.31 -8.94 -5.42
C TYR A 132 9.17 -8.70 -4.43
N PHE A 133 7.97 -9.20 -4.72
CA PHE A 133 6.80 -8.90 -3.89
C PHE A 133 6.60 -9.88 -2.73
N PHE A 134 7.07 -11.12 -2.85
CA PHE A 134 6.72 -12.19 -1.90
C PHE A 134 7.90 -12.91 -1.23
N ALA A 135 9.16 -12.64 -1.61
CA ALA A 135 10.31 -13.35 -1.07
C ALA A 135 10.49 -13.18 0.45
N ALA A 136 10.12 -12.03 1.01
CA ALA A 136 10.36 -11.70 2.40
C ALA A 136 9.18 -12.00 3.33
N PHE A 137 7.95 -12.09 2.83
CA PHE A 137 6.74 -12.18 3.65
C PHE A 137 5.67 -13.01 2.94
N GLY A 138 5.05 -13.93 3.69
CA GLY A 138 3.89 -14.69 3.24
C GLY A 138 2.71 -13.79 2.83
N LYS A 139 1.70 -14.39 2.22
CA LYS A 139 0.44 -13.72 1.86
C LYS A 139 -0.46 -13.69 3.08
N THR A 140 -1.10 -12.54 3.30
CA THR A 140 -2.12 -12.37 4.34
C THR A 140 -3.49 -12.10 3.72
N GLU A 141 -4.55 -12.25 4.51
CA GLU A 141 -5.91 -11.89 4.10
C GLU A 141 -6.00 -10.41 3.70
N GLU A 142 -5.28 -9.55 4.40
CA GLU A 142 -5.24 -8.11 4.10
C GLU A 142 -4.59 -7.79 2.74
N ASP A 143 -3.75 -8.66 2.19
CA ASP A 143 -3.23 -8.49 0.83
C ASP A 143 -4.32 -8.70 -0.22
N ARG A 144 -5.27 -9.65 0.03
CA ARG A 144 -6.44 -9.85 -0.83
C ARG A 144 -7.42 -8.68 -0.73
N LEU A 145 -7.69 -8.20 0.49
CA LEU A 145 -8.55 -7.05 0.73
C LEU A 145 -8.00 -5.78 0.07
N ARG A 146 -6.67 -5.65 -0.08
CA ARG A 146 -6.05 -4.48 -0.71
C ARG A 146 -6.50 -4.24 -2.15
N ALA A 147 -6.54 -5.27 -2.97
CA ALA A 147 -6.96 -5.13 -4.36
C ALA A 147 -8.44 -4.70 -4.47
N ALA A 148 -9.29 -5.25 -3.62
CA ALA A 148 -10.70 -4.87 -3.53
C ALA A 148 -10.87 -3.43 -3.02
N ASP A 149 -10.10 -3.02 -2.01
CA ASP A 149 -10.10 -1.66 -1.46
C ASP A 149 -9.74 -0.62 -2.55
N TYR A 150 -8.68 -0.84 -3.32
CA TYR A 150 -8.32 0.09 -4.40
C TYR A 150 -9.37 0.13 -5.53
N ALA A 151 -9.95 -1.01 -5.89
CA ALA A 151 -11.02 -1.04 -6.89
C ALA A 151 -12.26 -0.26 -6.43
N ALA A 152 -12.67 -0.43 -5.17
CA ALA A 152 -13.79 0.29 -4.58
C ALA A 152 -13.54 1.81 -4.48
N ARG A 153 -12.30 2.21 -4.14
CA ARG A 153 -11.91 3.63 -4.04
C ARG A 153 -11.92 4.37 -5.37
N ARG A 154 -11.67 3.69 -6.49
CA ARG A 154 -11.80 4.34 -7.82
C ARG A 154 -13.22 4.80 -8.12
N LEU A 155 -14.22 4.18 -7.49
CA LEU A 155 -15.62 4.58 -7.60
C LEU A 155 -16.03 5.64 -6.57
N ALA A 156 -15.16 5.90 -5.58
CA ALA A 156 -15.40 6.89 -4.55
C ALA A 156 -15.22 8.31 -5.11
N PRO A 157 -15.99 9.28 -4.62
CA PRO A 157 -15.74 10.69 -4.92
C PRO A 157 -14.32 11.08 -4.48
N SER A 158 -13.60 11.83 -5.32
CA SER A 158 -12.27 12.32 -4.95
C SER A 158 -12.35 13.32 -3.79
N PRO A 159 -11.35 13.37 -2.90
CA PRO A 159 -11.31 14.33 -1.79
C PRO A 159 -11.54 15.79 -2.22
N GLY A 160 -11.09 16.16 -3.41
CA GLY A 160 -11.30 17.51 -3.97
C GLY A 160 -12.74 17.91 -4.29
N ARG A 161 -13.71 16.99 -4.15
CA ARG A 161 -15.15 17.30 -4.28
C ARG A 161 -15.79 17.79 -2.98
N TYR A 162 -15.09 17.71 -1.87
CA TYR A 162 -15.58 18.10 -0.55
C TYR A 162 -15.08 19.50 -0.19
N ALA A 163 -15.84 20.22 0.63
CA ALA A 163 -15.50 21.57 1.07
C ALA A 163 -14.29 21.57 2.01
N SER A 164 -14.12 20.48 2.78
CA SER A 164 -12.98 20.29 3.69
C SER A 164 -12.53 18.83 3.74
N ALA A 165 -11.36 18.61 4.30
CA ALA A 165 -10.87 17.23 4.59
C ALA A 165 -11.76 16.53 5.63
N ASP A 166 -12.31 17.28 6.59
CA ASP A 166 -13.18 16.74 7.63
C ASP A 166 -14.50 16.25 7.04
N ASP A 167 -15.13 17.01 6.13
CA ASP A 167 -16.34 16.58 5.42
C ASP A 167 -16.11 15.28 4.63
N TYR A 168 -14.93 15.15 4.00
CA TYR A 168 -14.54 13.91 3.33
C TYR A 168 -14.42 12.73 4.29
N LEU A 169 -13.77 12.93 5.44
CA LEU A 169 -13.58 11.88 6.43
C LEU A 169 -14.90 11.47 7.11
N GLU A 170 -15.80 12.40 7.34
CA GLU A 170 -17.15 12.12 7.86
C GLU A 170 -17.97 11.29 6.86
N ASP A 171 -17.89 11.62 5.56
CA ASP A 171 -18.61 10.90 4.51
C ASP A 171 -18.08 9.47 4.32
N LEU A 172 -16.84 9.17 4.69
CA LEU A 172 -16.29 7.83 4.60
C LEU A 172 -16.94 6.81 5.56
N ASP A 173 -17.65 7.22 6.60
CA ASP A 173 -18.20 6.38 7.67
C ASP A 173 -17.10 5.43 8.24
N LEU A 174 -16.01 6.04 8.67
CA LEU A 174 -14.85 5.32 9.18
C LEU A 174 -15.19 4.53 10.44
N ARG A 175 -14.94 3.22 10.42
CA ARG A 175 -15.17 2.32 11.55
C ARG A 175 -13.87 1.64 11.96
N VAL A 176 -13.75 1.39 13.25
CA VAL A 176 -12.61 0.67 13.80
C VAL A 176 -13.08 -0.37 14.83
N VAL A 177 -12.47 -1.55 14.74
CA VAL A 177 -12.65 -2.62 15.73
C VAL A 177 -11.30 -2.82 16.42
N PRO A 178 -11.12 -2.22 17.62
CA PRO A 178 -9.94 -2.45 18.42
C PRO A 178 -9.99 -3.83 19.11
N GLY A 179 -8.84 -4.41 19.37
CA GLY A 179 -8.77 -5.69 20.05
C GLY A 179 -7.36 -6.04 20.49
N ARG A 180 -7.24 -7.15 21.24
CA ARG A 180 -5.95 -7.78 21.54
C ARG A 180 -5.57 -8.67 20.37
N ALA A 181 -4.27 -8.68 20.04
CA ALA A 181 -3.75 -9.59 19.03
C ALA A 181 -3.92 -11.06 19.48
N ALA A 182 -4.18 -11.93 18.53
CA ALA A 182 -4.29 -13.37 18.72
C ALA A 182 -3.36 -14.10 17.74
N GLU A 183 -3.21 -15.42 17.92
CA GLU A 183 -2.34 -16.25 17.09
C GLU A 183 -2.62 -16.11 15.59
N LYS A 184 -3.89 -16.00 15.18
CA LYS A 184 -4.31 -15.79 13.79
C LYS A 184 -3.79 -14.48 13.17
N ASP A 185 -3.37 -13.52 13.98
CA ASP A 185 -2.92 -12.20 13.54
C ASP A 185 -1.40 -12.14 13.30
N LEU A 186 -0.64 -13.14 13.75
CA LEU A 186 0.82 -13.15 13.79
C LEU A 186 1.47 -12.88 12.44
N ASP A 187 1.00 -13.54 11.38
CA ASP A 187 1.56 -13.36 10.03
C ASP A 187 1.37 -11.92 9.54
N ARG A 188 0.21 -11.34 9.83
CA ARG A 188 -0.07 -9.95 9.49
C ARG A 188 0.78 -8.98 10.30
N LEU A 189 0.98 -9.21 11.57
CA LEU A 189 1.82 -8.36 12.42
C LEU A 189 3.28 -8.38 11.94
N ALA A 190 3.84 -9.56 11.67
CA ALA A 190 5.18 -9.72 11.12
C ALA A 190 5.33 -9.04 9.75
N GLN A 191 4.34 -9.19 8.88
CA GLN A 191 4.30 -8.51 7.58
C GLN A 191 4.31 -6.98 7.74
N MET A 192 3.49 -6.43 8.65
CA MET A 192 3.44 -4.99 8.91
C MET A 192 4.76 -4.48 9.48
N ALA A 193 5.34 -5.18 10.47
CA ALA A 193 6.64 -4.83 11.03
C ALA A 193 7.73 -4.78 9.95
N GLY A 194 7.69 -5.73 9.00
CA GLY A 194 8.68 -5.83 7.92
C GLY A 194 8.51 -4.80 6.80
N LYS A 195 7.27 -4.47 6.43
CA LYS A 195 6.99 -3.64 5.24
C LYS A 195 6.75 -2.16 5.55
N THR A 196 6.36 -1.79 6.78
CA THR A 196 5.97 -0.42 7.10
C THR A 196 7.17 0.43 7.50
N ASN A 197 7.38 1.54 6.79
CA ASN A 197 8.45 2.50 7.05
C ASN A 197 7.91 3.87 7.51
N GLN A 198 6.84 4.36 6.88
CA GLN A 198 6.38 5.75 7.05
C GLN A 198 5.73 6.00 8.40
N PHE A 199 4.81 5.14 8.83
CA PHE A 199 4.22 5.24 10.15
C PHE A 199 4.67 4.04 10.99
N ASN A 200 5.93 4.09 11.42
CA ASN A 200 6.56 3.11 12.28
C ASN A 200 7.46 3.83 13.28
N ALA A 201 7.06 3.80 14.54
CA ALA A 201 7.68 4.57 15.61
C ALA A 201 9.16 4.26 15.80
N THR A 202 9.53 2.98 15.83
CA THR A 202 10.88 2.52 16.18
C THR A 202 11.58 1.76 15.07
N THR A 203 10.88 1.50 13.96
CA THR A 203 11.37 0.72 12.80
C THR A 203 11.87 -0.68 13.12
N ARG A 204 11.51 -1.23 14.28
CA ARG A 204 11.83 -2.61 14.66
C ARG A 204 11.19 -3.60 13.69
N ARG A 205 12.00 -4.53 13.18
CA ARG A 205 11.57 -5.57 12.23
C ARG A 205 11.31 -6.87 12.98
N ARG A 206 10.14 -6.97 13.59
CA ARG A 206 9.78 -8.15 14.37
C ARG A 206 9.37 -9.30 13.47
N THR A 207 9.86 -10.48 13.82
CA THR A 207 9.49 -11.76 13.21
C THR A 207 8.20 -12.29 13.82
N ARG A 208 7.59 -13.30 13.16
CA ARG A 208 6.45 -14.04 13.70
C ARG A 208 6.75 -14.62 15.09
N ALA A 209 7.92 -15.27 15.25
CA ALA A 209 8.33 -15.87 16.52
C ALA A 209 8.45 -14.85 17.67
N GLU A 210 8.94 -13.63 17.40
CA GLU A 210 8.98 -12.56 18.39
C GLU A 210 7.56 -12.12 18.81
N PHE A 211 6.62 -12.08 17.87
CA PHE A 211 5.23 -11.79 18.23
C PHE A 211 4.58 -12.92 19.04
N GLU A 212 4.90 -14.20 18.77
CA GLU A 212 4.45 -15.34 19.57
C GLU A 212 4.88 -15.17 21.05
N VAL A 213 6.14 -14.83 21.29
CA VAL A 213 6.65 -14.54 22.64
C VAL A 213 5.90 -13.37 23.28
N LEU A 214 5.67 -12.28 22.53
CA LEU A 214 4.96 -11.11 23.05
C LEU A 214 3.50 -11.41 23.44
N LEU A 215 2.82 -12.34 22.74
CA LEU A 215 1.45 -12.72 23.08
C LEU A 215 1.36 -13.54 24.37
N THR A 216 2.44 -14.23 24.77
CA THR A 216 2.48 -15.05 25.98
C THR A 216 3.06 -14.31 27.19
N ASP A 217 3.69 -13.13 26.99
CA ASP A 217 4.26 -12.33 28.06
C ASP A 217 3.18 -11.45 28.74
N PRO A 218 2.82 -11.70 30.01
CA PRO A 218 1.79 -10.94 30.70
C PRO A 218 2.19 -9.48 30.98
N SER A 219 3.49 -9.15 30.89
CA SER A 219 3.97 -7.77 31.01
C SER A 219 3.77 -6.96 29.76
N LYS A 220 3.39 -7.59 28.64
CA LYS A 220 3.21 -6.95 27.33
C LYS A 220 1.74 -6.99 26.91
N ALA A 221 1.36 -5.97 26.17
CA ALA A 221 0.03 -5.86 25.58
C ALA A 221 0.15 -5.57 24.10
N VAL A 222 -0.26 -6.49 23.24
CA VAL A 222 -0.29 -6.28 21.79
C VAL A 222 -1.73 -5.94 21.38
N PHE A 223 -1.95 -4.69 20.98
CA PHE A 223 -3.24 -4.21 20.46
C PHE A 223 -3.24 -4.22 18.94
N VAL A 224 -4.38 -4.55 18.35
CA VAL A 224 -4.62 -4.49 16.90
C VAL A 224 -5.86 -3.67 16.62
N PHE A 225 -5.86 -2.98 15.50
CA PHE A 225 -6.97 -2.15 15.04
C PHE A 225 -7.32 -2.54 13.61
N ARG A 226 -8.54 -3.08 13.45
CA ARG A 226 -9.13 -3.41 12.16
C ARG A 226 -10.02 -2.26 11.75
N THR A 227 -9.94 -1.88 10.48
CA THR A 227 -10.77 -0.77 9.99
C THR A 227 -11.61 -1.18 8.79
N SER A 228 -12.72 -0.46 8.63
CA SER A 228 -13.55 -0.45 7.44
C SER A 228 -14.06 0.96 7.17
N ASP A 229 -14.48 1.20 5.95
CA ASP A 229 -15.23 2.37 5.55
C ASP A 229 -16.42 1.93 4.67
N LYS A 230 -17.24 2.87 4.20
CA LYS A 230 -18.39 2.55 3.39
C LYS A 230 -18.08 1.84 2.06
N PHE A 231 -16.82 1.78 1.65
CA PHE A 231 -16.39 1.17 0.39
C PHE A 231 -15.78 -0.21 0.59
N SER A 232 -15.06 -0.44 1.69
CA SER A 232 -14.28 -1.66 1.86
C SER A 232 -13.90 -1.97 3.30
N GLU A 233 -13.56 -3.24 3.54
CA GLU A 233 -12.85 -3.69 4.74
C GLU A 233 -11.34 -3.69 4.47
N GLN A 234 -10.56 -3.12 5.38
CA GLN A 234 -9.11 -3.07 5.25
C GLN A 234 -8.39 -4.11 6.12
N GLY A 235 -9.09 -4.78 7.03
CA GLY A 235 -8.50 -5.71 8.01
C GLY A 235 -7.59 -4.98 9.02
N ILE A 236 -6.55 -5.66 9.52
CA ILE A 236 -5.59 -5.06 10.44
C ILE A 236 -4.74 -4.03 9.72
N VAL A 237 -4.89 -2.77 10.13
CA VAL A 237 -4.12 -1.64 9.58
C VAL A 237 -3.20 -0.98 10.60
N CYS A 238 -3.37 -1.28 11.90
CA CYS A 238 -2.52 -0.73 12.95
C CYS A 238 -2.30 -1.76 14.05
N TYR A 239 -1.09 -1.77 14.63
CA TYR A 239 -0.83 -2.44 15.89
C TYR A 239 0.04 -1.57 16.81
N VAL A 240 -0.13 -1.79 18.12
CA VAL A 240 0.69 -1.14 19.16
C VAL A 240 1.09 -2.20 20.18
N ILE A 241 2.38 -2.21 20.56
CA ILE A 241 2.90 -3.03 21.66
C ILE A 241 3.16 -2.12 22.83
N VAL A 242 2.57 -2.45 23.97
CA VAL A 242 2.74 -1.68 25.22
C VAL A 242 3.47 -2.54 26.25
N ASP A 243 4.54 -2.01 26.80
CA ASP A 243 5.18 -2.49 28.01
C ASP A 243 4.37 -1.95 29.20
N LEU A 244 3.62 -2.83 29.87
CA LEU A 244 2.67 -2.42 30.90
C LEU A 244 3.37 -1.89 32.15
N PRO A 245 4.41 -2.56 32.71
CA PRO A 245 5.17 -2.04 33.84
C PRO A 245 5.86 -0.71 33.57
N ALA A 246 6.48 -0.58 32.38
CA ALA A 246 7.18 0.63 31.99
C ALA A 246 6.24 1.75 31.54
N ARG A 247 4.99 1.43 31.18
CA ARG A 247 4.00 2.33 30.58
C ARG A 247 4.45 2.94 29.26
N HIS A 248 5.20 2.18 28.46
CA HIS A 248 5.73 2.59 27.17
C HIS A 248 5.07 1.83 26.02
N ALA A 249 4.69 2.54 24.97
CA ALA A 249 4.37 1.94 23.69
C ALA A 249 5.68 1.76 22.91
N THR A 250 6.20 0.55 22.91
CA THR A 250 7.50 0.20 22.33
C THR A 250 7.47 0.06 20.81
N ASP A 251 6.31 -0.18 20.27
CA ASP A 251 6.04 -0.25 18.84
C ASP A 251 4.67 0.38 18.55
N PHE A 252 4.60 1.25 17.55
CA PHE A 252 3.36 1.79 17.02
C PHE A 252 3.51 1.81 15.51
N VAL A 253 2.84 0.91 14.84
CA VAL A 253 2.95 0.68 13.40
C VAL A 253 1.59 0.76 12.75
N MET A 254 1.47 1.58 11.71
CA MET A 254 0.24 1.77 10.96
C MET A 254 0.49 1.66 9.45
N SER A 255 -0.33 0.88 8.78
CA SER A 255 -0.31 0.74 7.32
C SER A 255 -0.55 2.08 6.62
N CYS A 256 0.15 2.31 5.51
CA CYS A 256 -0.03 3.51 4.69
C CYS A 256 -1.49 3.72 4.23
N ARG A 257 -2.28 2.65 4.09
CA ARG A 257 -3.71 2.73 3.73
C ARG A 257 -4.58 3.49 4.75
N ALA A 258 -4.18 3.50 6.02
CA ALA A 258 -4.91 4.20 7.08
C ALA A 258 -4.37 5.61 7.35
N MET A 259 -3.25 6.00 6.73
CA MET A 259 -2.67 7.33 6.92
C MET A 259 -3.57 8.41 6.32
N GLY A 260 -3.55 9.60 6.95
CA GLY A 260 -4.39 10.73 6.55
C GLY A 260 -5.87 10.60 6.93
N ARG A 261 -6.22 9.60 7.76
CA ARG A 261 -7.60 9.30 8.20
C ARG A 261 -7.83 9.45 9.69
N THR A 262 -6.91 10.08 10.40
CA THR A 262 -7.00 10.34 11.85
C THR A 262 -7.02 9.10 12.76
N LEU A 263 -6.65 7.91 12.26
CA LEU A 263 -6.63 6.66 13.03
C LEU A 263 -5.64 6.74 14.19
N GLU A 264 -4.48 7.35 13.99
CA GLU A 264 -3.42 7.51 15.00
C GLU A 264 -3.94 8.19 16.28
N TYR A 265 -4.81 9.18 16.14
CA TYR A 265 -5.43 9.90 17.26
C TYR A 265 -6.45 9.02 18.00
N PHE A 266 -7.25 8.26 17.25
CA PHE A 266 -8.16 7.27 17.81
C PHE A 266 -7.39 6.23 18.62
N VAL A 267 -6.36 5.64 18.02
CA VAL A 267 -5.53 4.60 18.65
C VAL A 267 -4.94 5.09 19.97
N TYR A 268 -4.34 6.27 19.98
CA TYR A 268 -3.72 6.81 21.20
C TYR A 268 -4.75 7.07 22.30
N ARG A 269 -5.90 7.63 21.96
CA ARG A 269 -7.01 7.84 22.90
C ARG A 269 -7.53 6.50 23.44
N TYR A 270 -7.82 5.55 22.56
CA TYR A 270 -8.29 4.23 22.96
C TYR A 270 -7.33 3.52 23.93
N LEU A 271 -6.03 3.58 23.66
CA LEU A 271 -5.01 3.02 24.57
C LEU A 271 -5.03 3.72 25.93
N THR A 272 -5.10 5.03 25.94
CA THR A 272 -5.15 5.82 27.18
C THR A 272 -6.36 5.43 28.04
N ASP A 273 -7.54 5.36 27.42
CA ASP A 273 -8.79 5.01 28.10
C ASP A 273 -8.79 3.55 28.57
N THR A 274 -8.29 2.62 27.76
CA THR A 274 -8.28 1.18 28.08
C THR A 274 -7.25 0.83 29.15
N LEU A 275 -6.10 1.48 29.14
CA LEU A 275 -5.00 1.21 30.09
C LEU A 275 -5.12 1.98 31.40
N GLY A 276 -5.93 3.04 31.44
CA GLY A 276 -6.02 3.97 32.57
C GLY A 276 -4.79 4.87 32.73
N PHE A 277 -3.91 4.91 31.73
CA PHE A 277 -2.76 5.81 31.67
C PHE A 277 -2.40 6.12 30.20
N ALA A 278 -1.82 7.28 29.96
CA ALA A 278 -1.31 7.66 28.65
C ALA A 278 0.09 7.02 28.44
N PRO A 279 0.25 6.07 27.51
CA PRO A 279 1.56 5.45 27.29
C PRO A 279 2.54 6.45 26.67
N VAL A 280 3.79 6.40 27.13
CA VAL A 280 4.89 7.11 26.48
C VAL A 280 5.19 6.41 25.17
N LEU A 281 5.24 7.15 24.08
CA LEU A 281 5.52 6.57 22.76
C LEU A 281 7.04 6.57 22.51
N ASP A 282 7.61 5.38 22.36
CA ASP A 282 9.00 5.26 21.91
C ASP A 282 9.11 5.73 20.46
N TYR A 283 10.15 6.52 20.17
CA TYR A 283 10.38 7.04 18.82
C TYR A 283 11.85 7.04 18.45
N VAL A 284 12.15 6.45 17.31
CA VAL A 284 13.49 6.48 16.69
C VAL A 284 13.36 7.16 15.34
N PRO A 285 13.88 8.40 15.18
CA PRO A 285 13.74 9.16 13.93
C PRO A 285 14.50 8.51 12.79
N THR A 286 13.85 8.48 11.61
CA THR A 286 14.46 8.06 10.35
C THR A 286 14.05 9.01 9.22
N ALA A 287 14.74 8.93 8.08
CA ALA A 287 14.37 9.72 6.89
C ALA A 287 12.95 9.40 6.37
N LYS A 288 12.39 8.23 6.71
CA LYS A 288 11.11 7.74 6.18
C LYS A 288 9.92 7.89 7.13
N ASN A 289 10.13 8.03 8.45
CA ASN A 289 9.03 8.05 9.42
C ASN A 289 8.59 9.45 9.86
N LYS A 290 8.73 10.44 8.96
CA LYS A 290 8.21 11.79 9.16
C LYS A 290 6.72 11.81 9.57
N PRO A 291 5.79 11.01 8.97
CA PRO A 291 4.39 11.03 9.40
C PRO A 291 4.18 10.70 10.89
N PHE A 292 4.99 9.80 11.46
CA PHE A 292 4.92 9.53 12.89
C PHE A 292 5.44 10.71 13.72
N ARG A 293 6.51 11.36 13.28
CA ARG A 293 7.02 12.59 13.91
C ARG A 293 5.95 13.69 13.90
N ASP A 294 5.32 13.93 12.73
CA ASP A 294 4.29 14.95 12.58
C ASP A 294 3.09 14.68 13.54
N PHE A 295 2.74 13.41 13.76
CA PHE A 295 1.76 13.01 14.77
C PHE A 295 2.21 13.37 16.21
N LEU A 296 3.48 13.13 16.55
CA LEU A 296 4.02 13.48 17.88
C LEU A 296 4.01 15.00 18.12
N GLU A 297 4.42 15.78 17.13
CA GLU A 297 4.54 17.25 17.19
C GLU A 297 3.17 17.93 17.07
N GLY A 298 2.25 17.37 16.28
CA GLY A 298 0.91 17.91 16.02
C GLY A 298 -0.09 17.81 17.16
N GLY A 299 0.29 17.17 18.28
CA GLY A 299 -0.57 16.96 19.44
C GLY A 299 -1.43 15.70 19.32
N LYS A 300 -1.28 14.80 20.31
CA LYS A 300 -1.88 13.46 20.32
C LYS A 300 -3.40 13.43 20.58
N GLN A 301 -4.03 14.58 20.77
CA GLN A 301 -5.43 14.71 21.17
C GLN A 301 -6.32 15.36 20.10
N ARG A 302 -5.93 15.30 18.83
CA ARG A 302 -6.79 15.77 17.75
C ARG A 302 -8.06 14.91 17.65
N PRO A 303 -9.19 15.50 17.20
CA PRO A 303 -10.39 14.72 16.89
C PRO A 303 -10.11 13.56 15.95
N SER A 304 -10.82 12.47 16.14
CA SER A 304 -10.79 11.32 15.23
C SER A 304 -12.18 11.10 14.65
N HIS A 305 -12.24 10.76 13.37
CA HIS A 305 -13.48 10.47 12.64
C HIS A 305 -13.89 8.98 12.75
N TYR A 306 -13.13 8.15 13.47
CA TYR A 306 -13.47 6.74 13.64
C TYR A 306 -14.57 6.52 14.68
N LYS A 307 -15.50 5.64 14.34
CA LYS A 307 -16.55 5.06 15.20
C LYS A 307 -16.17 3.61 15.55
N ILE A 308 -16.59 3.13 16.73
CA ILE A 308 -16.44 1.75 17.16
C ILE A 308 -17.60 0.91 16.62
#